data_57533e5aec7edbc29d9e1934f267fbe0
#
_entry.id   57533e5aec7edbc29d9e1934f267fbe0
#
_cell.length_a   1.000
_cell.length_b   1.000
_cell.length_c   1.000
_cell.angle_alpha   90.00
_cell.angle_beta   90.00
_cell.angle_gamma   90.00
#
_symmetry.space_group_name_H-M   'P 1'
#
loop_
_entity.id
_entity.type
_entity.pdbx_description
1 polymer ?
#
loop_
_entity_poly.entity_id
_entity_poly.type
_entity_poly.pdbx_seq_one_letter_code
_entity_poly.pdbx_strand_id
1 'polypeptide(L)'
;MNLRHIADADSDSEVTGFSIDHRKVAQGSVFGAFKGAVFNGEDFIGQAIERGAVAVVAGPEAKVERVPHLSDEQPRRLFAELAAKFYAPYPETVVAVTGTNGKTSTVEMTRQIWRMLGHRSASIGTLGVTTSDDQVKTGLTTPDIVTFLSNMAGLERMGTSHVAYEASSHGLDQHRCEGVPLAAAAFTNFSRDHLDYHGTMDAYFETKMRLFDELLAPGSPAVIWTDDPKSAEVIERAQKRGHGLVTVGREGDTIRLLEQAPSALGQTLVVEHCGKPHRLALPLIGAYQAANVLTAAGLVLATGGEWQSTYSAMQRVAPVRGRLERAVISRAGVPVYIDYAHAPDALEAAIAALRPHVARDRGARLIIVFGAGGDRDQGKRPEMGAVASRLSDVVIVTDDNPRGEDPAAIRSAIMAGASGATEVPGRREAIAEAIRIARASDIVLLAGKGHETGQIVGDRVLPFDDALVARECAS
;
A
#
# COMPACT_ATOMS: atom_id res chain seq x y z
N MET A 1 4.43 20.24 25.84
CA MET A 1 3.96 19.26 26.87
C MET A 1 5.14 18.94 27.76
N ASN A 2 4.96 18.74 29.10
CA ASN A 2 6.07 18.44 29.99
C ASN A 2 6.49 16.95 29.90
N LEU A 3 7.79 16.67 29.95
CA LEU A 3 8.33 15.30 29.83
C LEU A 3 7.76 14.34 30.89
N ARG A 4 7.59 14.82 32.14
CA ARG A 4 6.98 14.03 33.23
C ARG A 4 5.56 13.52 32.90
N HIS A 5 4.79 14.23 32.10
CA HIS A 5 3.45 13.81 31.69
C HIS A 5 3.44 12.78 30.54
N ILE A 6 4.54 12.69 29.81
CA ILE A 6 4.67 11.78 28.67
C ILE A 6 5.33 10.47 29.10
N ALA A 7 6.41 10.57 29.90
CA ALA A 7 7.35 9.46 30.12
C ALA A 7 7.52 9.07 31.60
N ASP A 8 6.74 9.61 32.55
CA ASP A 8 6.92 9.40 34.01
C ASP A 8 8.37 9.61 34.46
N ALA A 9 9.06 10.58 33.82
CA ALA A 9 10.44 10.93 34.10
C ALA A 9 10.50 12.08 35.09
N ASP A 10 11.49 12.06 36.00
CA ASP A 10 11.73 13.17 36.94
C ASP A 10 12.42 14.34 36.24
N SER A 11 11.72 14.92 35.27
CA SER A 11 12.17 16.07 34.48
C SER A 11 11.01 16.98 34.10
N ASP A 12 11.16 18.25 34.36
CA ASP A 12 10.20 19.30 33.98
C ASP A 12 10.48 19.89 32.59
N SER A 13 11.39 19.31 31.83
CA SER A 13 11.72 19.77 30.47
C SER A 13 10.49 19.80 29.58
N GLU A 14 10.34 20.92 28.86
CA GLU A 14 9.27 21.04 27.87
C GLU A 14 9.60 20.23 26.62
N VAL A 15 8.69 19.32 26.24
CA VAL A 15 8.76 18.55 25.00
C VAL A 15 8.00 19.29 23.90
N THR A 16 8.69 19.59 22.81
CA THR A 16 8.15 20.29 21.62
C THR A 16 8.00 19.37 20.41
N GLY A 17 8.59 18.18 20.45
CA GLY A 17 8.50 17.22 19.35
C GLY A 17 9.28 15.94 19.59
N PHE A 18 9.22 15.05 18.61
CA PHE A 18 9.91 13.77 18.56
C PHE A 18 10.74 13.66 17.28
N SER A 19 11.90 13.01 17.33
CA SER A 19 12.73 12.78 16.13
C SER A 19 13.50 11.46 16.21
N ILE A 20 13.59 10.75 15.09
CA ILE A 20 14.48 9.58 14.92
C ILE A 20 15.66 9.90 13.98
N ASP A 21 15.75 11.14 13.52
CA ASP A 21 16.86 11.65 12.69
C ASP A 21 17.53 12.80 13.47
N HIS A 22 18.79 12.59 13.91
CA HIS A 22 19.54 13.58 14.66
C HIS A 22 19.65 14.94 13.96
N ARG A 23 19.60 14.95 12.61
CA ARG A 23 19.67 16.18 11.80
C ARG A 23 18.41 17.03 11.92
N LYS A 24 17.26 16.40 12.25
CA LYS A 24 15.95 17.01 12.41
C LYS A 24 15.61 17.34 13.88
N VAL A 25 16.51 17.04 14.80
CA VAL A 25 16.35 17.38 16.20
C VAL A 25 16.33 18.90 16.35
N ALA A 26 15.35 19.42 17.10
CA ALA A 26 15.21 20.81 17.50
C ALA A 26 15.15 20.92 19.02
N GLN A 27 15.23 22.16 19.54
CA GLN A 27 15.11 22.42 20.97
C GLN A 27 13.82 21.83 21.53
N GLY A 28 13.91 21.03 22.59
CA GLY A 28 12.78 20.35 23.22
C GLY A 28 12.39 19.00 22.58
N SER A 29 13.16 18.49 21.61
CA SER A 29 12.87 17.18 21.02
C SER A 29 13.19 16.02 21.95
N VAL A 30 12.37 14.96 21.92
CA VAL A 30 12.75 13.61 22.39
C VAL A 30 13.38 12.86 21.22
N PHE A 31 14.60 12.39 21.38
CA PHE A 31 15.34 11.68 20.33
C PHE A 31 15.27 10.18 20.50
N GLY A 32 14.83 9.45 19.45
CA GLY A 32 14.86 8.00 19.38
C GLY A 32 16.17 7.50 18.75
N ALA A 33 17.02 6.89 19.54
CA ALA A 33 18.32 6.35 19.13
C ALA A 33 18.25 4.83 18.97
N PHE A 34 18.04 4.34 17.74
CA PHE A 34 17.81 2.91 17.49
C PHE A 34 18.92 2.30 16.64
N LYS A 35 19.25 1.04 16.94
CA LYS A 35 20.11 0.22 16.08
C LYS A 35 19.35 -0.11 14.78
N GLY A 36 19.89 0.27 13.65
CA GLY A 36 19.37 -0.02 12.32
C GLY A 36 20.31 -0.94 11.54
N ALA A 37 19.85 -1.48 10.41
CA ALA A 37 20.64 -2.38 9.57
C ALA A 37 21.87 -1.70 8.92
N VAL A 38 21.79 -0.39 8.65
CA VAL A 38 22.87 0.38 7.96
C VAL A 38 23.51 1.40 8.90
N PHE A 39 22.73 2.04 9.77
CA PHE A 39 23.19 3.07 10.70
C PHE A 39 22.76 2.72 12.11
N ASN A 40 23.66 2.95 13.07
CA ASN A 40 23.33 2.88 14.49
C ASN A 40 22.96 4.29 15.00
N GLY A 41 21.69 4.50 15.37
CA GLY A 41 21.21 5.77 15.89
C GLY A 41 21.87 6.20 17.20
N GLU A 42 22.39 5.24 17.98
CA GLU A 42 23.11 5.50 19.24
C GLU A 42 24.39 6.31 19.02
N ASP A 43 25.04 6.20 17.86
CA ASP A 43 26.27 6.92 17.51
C ASP A 43 26.02 8.45 17.38
N PHE A 44 24.77 8.88 17.28
CA PHE A 44 24.37 10.26 17.10
C PHE A 44 23.74 10.91 18.34
N ILE A 45 23.71 10.21 19.48
CA ILE A 45 23.11 10.72 20.74
C ILE A 45 23.73 12.07 21.14
N GLY A 46 25.07 12.16 21.13
CA GLY A 46 25.76 13.40 21.49
C GLY A 46 25.35 14.59 20.62
N GLN A 47 25.28 14.37 19.30
CA GLN A 47 24.86 15.40 18.33
C GLN A 47 23.39 15.80 18.51
N ALA A 48 22.52 14.85 18.84
CA ALA A 48 21.11 15.12 19.12
C ALA A 48 20.96 16.00 20.38
N ILE A 49 21.72 15.71 21.44
CA ILE A 49 21.73 16.51 22.67
C ILE A 49 22.25 17.94 22.41
N GLU A 50 23.33 18.08 21.66
CA GLU A 50 23.87 19.40 21.27
C GLU A 50 22.86 20.22 20.43
N ARG A 51 21.98 19.57 19.68
CA ARG A 51 20.90 20.21 18.92
C ARG A 51 19.66 20.52 19.74
N GLY A 52 19.64 20.15 21.05
CA GLY A 52 18.57 20.49 21.96
C GLY A 52 17.59 19.34 22.27
N ALA A 53 18.00 18.08 22.09
CA ALA A 53 17.23 16.97 22.61
C ALA A 53 17.17 17.05 24.15
N VAL A 54 15.96 16.93 24.71
CA VAL A 54 15.70 17.01 26.16
C VAL A 54 15.57 15.63 26.80
N ALA A 55 15.47 14.56 26.01
CA ALA A 55 15.51 13.17 26.45
C ALA A 55 15.92 12.28 25.27
N VAL A 56 16.45 11.10 25.57
CA VAL A 56 16.80 10.08 24.59
C VAL A 56 16.10 8.78 24.95
N VAL A 57 15.43 8.17 23.97
CA VAL A 57 14.89 6.81 24.04
C VAL A 57 15.85 5.87 23.33
N ALA A 58 16.43 4.90 24.05
CA ALA A 58 17.44 3.99 23.53
C ALA A 58 17.43 2.66 24.29
N GLY A 59 18.18 1.68 23.79
CA GLY A 59 18.43 0.42 24.50
C GLY A 59 19.17 0.61 25.83
N PRO A 60 19.11 -0.38 26.75
CA PRO A 60 19.71 -0.25 28.08
C PRO A 60 21.23 0.01 28.07
N GLU A 61 21.92 -0.50 27.05
CA GLU A 61 23.38 -0.39 26.91
C GLU A 61 23.83 0.96 26.30
N ALA A 62 22.89 1.81 25.87
CA ALA A 62 23.22 3.08 25.23
C ALA A 62 23.80 4.07 26.25
N LYS A 63 24.85 4.80 25.85
CA LYS A 63 25.46 5.83 26.69
C LYS A 63 24.75 7.16 26.48
N VAL A 64 23.94 7.56 27.45
CA VAL A 64 23.22 8.84 27.43
C VAL A 64 23.69 9.66 28.63
N GLU A 65 24.20 10.84 28.37
CA GLU A 65 24.67 11.80 29.38
C GLU A 65 23.94 13.13 29.24
N ARG A 66 23.85 13.90 30.32
CA ARG A 66 23.29 15.27 30.37
C ARG A 66 21.76 15.40 30.18
N VAL A 67 21.07 14.38 29.71
CA VAL A 67 19.61 14.37 29.55
C VAL A 67 19.05 13.02 30.04
N PRO A 68 17.77 12.95 30.44
CA PRO A 68 17.14 11.68 30.80
C PRO A 68 17.29 10.59 29.70
N HIS A 69 17.72 9.39 30.13
CA HIS A 69 17.72 8.19 29.35
C HIS A 69 16.42 7.40 29.61
N LEU A 70 15.52 7.39 28.64
CA LEU A 70 14.32 6.58 28.67
C LEU A 70 14.66 5.22 28.07
N SER A 71 15.10 4.30 28.96
CA SER A 71 15.67 3.01 28.56
C SER A 71 14.61 1.92 28.49
N ASP A 72 14.63 1.11 27.44
CA ASP A 72 13.78 -0.07 27.27
C ASP A 72 14.47 -1.11 26.39
N GLU A 73 14.16 -2.40 26.62
CA GLU A 73 14.61 -3.50 25.74
C GLU A 73 14.02 -3.42 24.33
N GLN A 74 12.85 -2.77 24.19
CA GLN A 74 12.18 -2.49 22.94
C GLN A 74 12.06 -0.96 22.71
N PRO A 75 13.18 -0.24 22.52
CA PRO A 75 13.18 1.22 22.54
C PRO A 75 12.34 1.85 21.43
N ARG A 76 12.15 1.16 20.29
CA ARG A 76 11.25 1.62 19.21
C ARG A 76 9.80 1.63 19.67
N ARG A 77 9.37 0.60 20.41
CA ARG A 77 8.02 0.52 20.96
C ARG A 77 7.78 1.60 22.01
N LEU A 78 8.68 1.73 22.99
CA LEU A 78 8.59 2.78 24.00
C LEU A 78 8.51 4.16 23.33
N PHE A 79 9.38 4.45 22.37
CA PHE A 79 9.37 5.72 21.65
C PHE A 79 8.03 5.97 20.94
N ALA A 80 7.48 4.95 20.28
CA ALA A 80 6.20 5.06 19.61
C ALA A 80 5.05 5.37 20.58
N GLU A 81 5.02 4.69 21.74
CA GLU A 81 4.04 4.93 22.80
C GLU A 81 4.11 6.35 23.38
N LEU A 82 5.33 6.85 23.61
CA LEU A 82 5.55 8.22 24.10
C LEU A 82 5.17 9.27 23.05
N ALA A 83 5.60 9.07 21.81
CA ALA A 83 5.25 9.95 20.70
C ALA A 83 3.73 9.97 20.47
N ALA A 84 3.05 8.82 20.59
CA ALA A 84 1.60 8.75 20.44
C ALA A 84 0.87 9.60 21.49
N LYS A 85 1.31 9.60 22.74
CA LYS A 85 0.76 10.48 23.80
C LYS A 85 0.94 11.95 23.46
N PHE A 86 2.08 12.31 22.88
CA PHE A 86 2.41 13.69 22.53
C PHE A 86 1.56 14.22 21.37
N TYR A 87 1.36 13.40 20.33
CA TYR A 87 0.63 13.80 19.10
C TYR A 87 -0.89 13.71 19.21
N ALA A 88 -1.45 13.00 20.20
CA ALA A 88 -2.90 12.93 20.40
C ALA A 88 -3.55 14.32 20.51
N PRO A 89 -4.84 14.49 20.08
CA PRO A 89 -5.78 13.45 19.68
C PRO A 89 -5.66 12.99 18.22
N TYR A 90 -6.35 11.90 17.90
CA TYR A 90 -6.40 11.25 16.59
C TYR A 90 -7.82 11.19 16.05
N PRO A 91 -8.02 10.95 14.73
CA PRO A 91 -9.33 10.71 14.15
C PRO A 91 -10.11 9.62 14.90
N GLU A 92 -11.42 9.82 15.04
CA GLU A 92 -12.31 8.96 15.82
C GLU A 92 -12.32 7.51 15.33
N THR A 93 -12.32 7.31 14.01
CA THR A 93 -12.37 5.99 13.38
C THR A 93 -11.12 5.75 12.56
N VAL A 94 -10.23 4.89 13.06
CA VAL A 94 -9.01 4.51 12.36
C VAL A 94 -9.01 3.02 12.09
N VAL A 95 -8.75 2.62 10.85
CA VAL A 95 -8.61 1.20 10.48
C VAL A 95 -7.28 0.93 9.80
N ALA A 96 -6.75 -0.28 10.02
CA ALA A 96 -5.50 -0.75 9.44
C ALA A 96 -5.71 -1.92 8.48
N VAL A 97 -4.95 -1.98 7.41
CA VAL A 97 -4.99 -3.09 6.44
C VAL A 97 -3.61 -3.70 6.27
N THR A 98 -3.48 -4.99 6.54
CA THR A 98 -2.28 -5.77 6.24
C THR A 98 -2.55 -6.88 5.23
N GLY A 99 -1.49 -7.50 4.74
CA GLY A 99 -1.48 -8.56 3.74
C GLY A 99 -0.29 -8.38 2.79
N THR A 100 -0.09 -9.28 1.85
CA THR A 100 0.96 -9.13 0.83
C THR A 100 0.50 -8.14 -0.24
N ASN A 101 -0.62 -8.39 -0.87
CA ASN A 101 -1.20 -7.58 -1.94
C ASN A 101 -2.55 -6.96 -1.53
N GLY A 102 -3.02 -5.97 -2.28
CA GLY A 102 -4.36 -5.39 -2.10
C GLY A 102 -4.47 -4.30 -1.03
N LYS A 103 -3.47 -4.08 -0.16
CA LYS A 103 -3.52 -3.07 0.91
C LYS A 103 -3.91 -1.68 0.40
N THR A 104 -3.18 -1.14 -0.56
CA THR A 104 -3.43 0.19 -1.14
C THR A 104 -4.85 0.30 -1.70
N SER A 105 -5.28 -0.70 -2.45
CA SER A 105 -6.62 -0.72 -3.04
C SER A 105 -7.70 -0.78 -1.97
N THR A 106 -7.56 -1.65 -0.99
CA THR A 106 -8.52 -1.80 0.12
C THR A 106 -8.62 -0.50 0.94
N VAL A 107 -7.49 0.08 1.34
CA VAL A 107 -7.44 1.33 2.11
C VAL A 107 -8.09 2.48 1.35
N GLU A 108 -7.76 2.63 0.07
CA GLU A 108 -8.30 3.70 -0.76
C GLU A 108 -9.80 3.51 -1.07
N MET A 109 -10.24 2.27 -1.31
CA MET A 109 -11.67 1.97 -1.49
C MET A 109 -12.46 2.18 -0.19
N THR A 110 -11.90 1.84 0.97
CA THR A 110 -12.52 2.14 2.28
C THR A 110 -12.73 3.66 2.43
N ARG A 111 -11.69 4.46 2.15
CA ARG A 111 -11.79 5.92 2.15
C ARG A 111 -12.89 6.43 1.20
N GLN A 112 -12.93 5.91 -0.04
CA GLN A 112 -13.93 6.30 -1.03
C GLN A 112 -15.35 5.96 -0.58
N ILE A 113 -15.58 4.77 -0.01
CA ILE A 113 -16.88 4.34 0.49
C ILE A 113 -17.31 5.26 1.65
N TRP A 114 -16.45 5.49 2.66
CA TRP A 114 -16.74 6.42 3.76
C TRP A 114 -17.11 7.82 3.26
N ARG A 115 -16.35 8.35 2.28
CA ARG A 115 -16.67 9.63 1.67
C ARG A 115 -18.06 9.65 1.04
N MET A 116 -18.43 8.58 0.32
CA MET A 116 -19.76 8.45 -0.29
C MET A 116 -20.89 8.31 0.74
N LEU A 117 -20.56 7.86 1.95
CA LEU A 117 -21.46 7.83 3.10
C LEU A 117 -21.50 9.17 3.87
N GLY A 118 -20.76 10.17 3.45
CA GLY A 118 -20.76 11.51 4.05
C GLY A 118 -19.69 11.77 5.10
N HIS A 119 -18.77 10.81 5.35
CA HIS A 119 -17.69 11.01 6.31
C HIS A 119 -16.52 11.79 5.70
N ARG A 120 -15.88 12.64 6.50
CA ARG A 120 -14.59 13.24 6.17
C ARG A 120 -13.52 12.19 6.37
N SER A 121 -13.05 11.60 5.27
CA SER A 121 -12.17 10.45 5.28
C SER A 121 -10.84 10.69 4.60
N ALA A 122 -9.79 10.03 5.10
CA ALA A 122 -8.45 10.04 4.52
C ALA A 122 -7.88 8.61 4.43
N SER A 123 -6.85 8.46 3.61
CA SER A 123 -6.02 7.25 3.54
C SER A 123 -4.54 7.60 3.73
N ILE A 124 -3.78 6.69 4.35
CA ILE A 124 -2.32 6.77 4.49
C ILE A 124 -1.70 5.47 3.96
N GLY A 125 -0.83 5.58 2.98
CA GLY A 125 -0.21 4.39 2.39
C GLY A 125 0.77 4.70 1.28
N THR A 126 0.92 3.78 0.37
CA THR A 126 1.81 3.87 -0.79
C THR A 126 1.56 5.12 -1.65
N LEU A 127 0.32 5.59 -1.70
CA LEU A 127 -0.05 6.82 -2.40
C LEU A 127 0.27 8.09 -1.60
N GLY A 128 0.74 7.97 -0.37
CA GLY A 128 0.93 9.05 0.59
C GLY A 128 -0.30 9.25 1.48
N VAL A 129 -0.53 10.46 1.95
CA VAL A 129 -1.76 10.89 2.61
C VAL A 129 -2.72 11.42 1.57
N THR A 130 -3.87 10.77 1.43
CA THR A 130 -4.91 11.17 0.46
C THR A 130 -6.17 11.57 1.22
N THR A 131 -6.66 12.78 0.96
CA THR A 131 -7.94 13.30 1.47
C THR A 131 -8.94 13.43 0.33
N SER A 132 -10.06 14.12 0.54
CA SER A 132 -10.98 14.50 -0.54
C SER A 132 -10.39 15.54 -1.48
N ASP A 133 -9.50 16.40 -0.98
CA ASP A 133 -9.12 17.65 -1.62
C ASP A 133 -7.64 17.69 -2.00
N ASP A 134 -6.81 16.84 -1.39
CA ASP A 134 -5.35 16.85 -1.57
C ASP A 134 -4.71 15.47 -1.45
N GLN A 135 -3.52 15.34 -2.02
CA GLN A 135 -2.65 14.17 -1.91
C GLN A 135 -1.20 14.59 -1.65
N VAL A 136 -0.67 14.19 -0.49
CA VAL A 136 0.71 14.49 -0.08
C VAL A 136 1.53 13.21 -0.03
N LYS A 137 2.63 13.14 -0.78
CA LYS A 137 3.52 11.96 -0.79
C LYS A 137 4.32 11.86 0.50
N THR A 138 4.38 10.67 1.10
CA THR A 138 5.15 10.38 2.31
C THR A 138 6.41 9.56 2.06
N GLY A 139 6.59 9.03 0.85
CA GLY A 139 7.77 8.29 0.41
C GLY A 139 7.83 6.82 0.83
N LEU A 140 7.09 6.40 1.84
CA LEU A 140 7.02 5.02 2.33
C LEU A 140 5.55 4.57 2.43
N THR A 141 5.30 3.28 2.21
CA THR A 141 3.95 2.68 2.37
C THR A 141 3.40 2.90 3.79
N THR A 142 4.21 2.62 4.80
CA THR A 142 3.96 3.02 6.18
C THR A 142 5.07 4.01 6.56
N PRO A 143 4.78 5.31 6.75
CA PRO A 143 5.78 6.30 7.13
C PRO A 143 6.49 5.93 8.43
N ASP A 144 7.61 6.61 8.75
CA ASP A 144 8.19 6.49 10.09
C ASP A 144 7.18 6.96 11.15
N ILE A 145 7.40 6.51 12.39
CA ILE A 145 6.43 6.72 13.48
C ILE A 145 6.13 8.20 13.74
N VAL A 146 7.12 9.09 13.65
CA VAL A 146 6.92 10.52 13.89
C VAL A 146 6.07 11.13 12.77
N THR A 147 6.40 10.82 11.53
CA THR A 147 5.63 11.26 10.36
C THR A 147 4.21 10.68 10.38
N PHE A 148 4.05 9.40 10.75
CA PHE A 148 2.74 8.75 10.85
C PHE A 148 1.84 9.44 11.88
N LEU A 149 2.33 9.63 13.11
CA LEU A 149 1.55 10.24 14.19
C LEU A 149 1.26 11.72 13.93
N SER A 150 2.24 12.46 13.38
CA SER A 150 2.05 13.85 12.99
C SER A 150 0.98 14.00 11.90
N ASN A 151 0.95 13.09 10.92
CA ASN A 151 -0.08 13.07 9.88
C ASN A 151 -1.46 12.77 10.48
N MET A 152 -1.57 11.77 11.38
CA MET A 152 -2.82 11.46 12.08
C MET A 152 -3.36 12.65 12.87
N ALA A 153 -2.50 13.31 13.67
CA ALA A 153 -2.88 14.50 14.40
C ALA A 153 -3.21 15.70 13.48
N GLY A 154 -2.53 15.81 12.34
CA GLY A 154 -2.84 16.80 11.32
C GLY A 154 -4.22 16.58 10.71
N LEU A 155 -4.56 15.35 10.36
CA LEU A 155 -5.87 14.96 9.82
C LEU A 155 -6.99 15.23 10.82
N GLU A 156 -6.78 14.92 12.11
CA GLU A 156 -7.73 15.23 13.17
C GLU A 156 -8.01 16.73 13.25
N ARG A 157 -6.95 17.57 13.31
CA ARG A 157 -7.09 19.04 13.32
C ARG A 157 -7.81 19.60 12.09
N MET A 158 -7.71 18.92 10.95
CA MET A 158 -8.47 19.26 9.72
C MET A 158 -9.93 18.77 9.80
N GLY A 159 -10.34 18.12 10.89
CA GLY A 159 -11.67 17.55 11.10
C GLY A 159 -11.94 16.27 10.32
N THR A 160 -10.89 15.53 9.94
CA THR A 160 -11.04 14.18 9.37
C THR A 160 -11.49 13.22 10.47
N SER A 161 -12.62 12.56 10.29
CA SER A 161 -13.19 11.63 11.27
C SER A 161 -12.76 10.18 11.03
N HIS A 162 -12.47 9.81 9.77
CA HIS A 162 -12.19 8.42 9.38
C HIS A 162 -10.86 8.33 8.63
N VAL A 163 -9.99 7.41 9.07
CA VAL A 163 -8.69 7.17 8.41
C VAL A 163 -8.47 5.68 8.21
N ALA A 164 -8.17 5.28 6.97
CA ALA A 164 -7.68 3.95 6.65
C ALA A 164 -6.19 3.99 6.33
N TYR A 165 -5.37 3.08 6.87
CA TYR A 165 -3.94 3.07 6.57
C TYR A 165 -3.39 1.69 6.25
N GLU A 166 -2.29 1.67 5.47
CA GLU A 166 -1.56 0.46 5.12
C GLU A 166 -0.58 0.10 6.24
N ALA A 167 -0.82 -1.03 6.92
CA ALA A 167 0.10 -1.63 7.88
C ALA A 167 1.01 -2.63 7.13
N SER A 168 2.12 -2.11 6.56
CA SER A 168 3.13 -2.95 5.90
C SER A 168 3.91 -3.79 6.91
N SER A 169 4.47 -4.94 6.48
CA SER A 169 5.27 -5.77 7.38
C SER A 169 6.48 -5.04 7.96
N HIS A 170 7.19 -4.24 7.16
CA HIS A 170 8.25 -3.36 7.67
C HIS A 170 7.73 -2.33 8.68
N GLY A 171 6.52 -1.79 8.44
CA GLY A 171 5.89 -0.83 9.37
C GLY A 171 5.54 -1.47 10.70
N LEU A 172 5.00 -2.68 10.67
CA LEU A 172 4.68 -3.46 11.86
C LEU A 172 5.95 -3.88 12.62
N ASP A 173 6.95 -4.43 11.92
CA ASP A 173 8.22 -4.84 12.52
C ASP A 173 8.97 -3.69 13.20
N GLN A 174 8.95 -2.52 12.59
CA GLN A 174 9.65 -1.34 13.07
C GLN A 174 8.79 -0.43 13.96
N HIS A 175 7.64 -0.89 14.45
CA HIS A 175 6.73 -0.14 15.33
C HIS A 175 6.30 1.23 14.77
N ARG A 176 6.12 1.34 13.43
CA ARG A 176 5.80 2.62 12.76
C ARG A 176 4.34 3.04 12.83
N CYS A 177 3.45 2.17 13.26
CA CYS A 177 1.99 2.40 13.29
C CYS A 177 1.38 2.08 14.66
N GLU A 178 2.14 2.27 15.71
CA GLU A 178 1.69 2.02 17.09
C GLU A 178 1.07 3.26 17.73
N GLY A 179 0.34 3.04 18.81
CA GLY A 179 -0.20 4.08 19.68
C GLY A 179 -1.45 4.80 19.18
N VAL A 180 -1.93 4.49 17.96
CA VAL A 180 -3.21 4.99 17.46
C VAL A 180 -4.28 3.92 17.69
N PRO A 181 -5.37 4.20 18.43
CA PRO A 181 -6.44 3.24 18.64
C PRO A 181 -7.10 2.80 17.32
N LEU A 182 -7.27 1.49 17.14
CA LEU A 182 -7.89 0.93 15.94
C LEU A 182 -9.35 0.56 16.18
N ALA A 183 -10.24 1.08 15.35
CA ALA A 183 -11.66 0.68 15.31
C ALA A 183 -11.84 -0.69 14.65
N ALA A 184 -11.02 -1.04 13.67
CA ALA A 184 -10.98 -2.36 13.04
C ALA A 184 -9.64 -2.59 12.33
N ALA A 185 -9.31 -3.85 12.03
CA ALA A 185 -8.17 -4.20 11.19
C ALA A 185 -8.58 -5.22 10.12
N ALA A 186 -7.89 -5.21 8.95
CA ALA A 186 -8.16 -6.16 7.89
C ALA A 186 -6.93 -6.95 7.43
N PHE A 187 -7.19 -8.21 7.04
CA PHE A 187 -6.25 -9.10 6.36
C PHE A 187 -6.72 -9.37 4.94
N THR A 188 -5.88 -9.11 3.94
CA THR A 188 -6.22 -9.31 2.54
C THR A 188 -5.78 -10.65 1.98
N ASN A 189 -4.48 -10.97 2.07
CA ASN A 189 -3.89 -12.22 1.56
C ASN A 189 -2.44 -12.37 2.02
N PHE A 190 -1.87 -13.57 1.77
CA PHE A 190 -0.49 -13.89 2.09
C PHE A 190 0.17 -14.66 0.96
N SER A 191 1.25 -14.12 0.41
CA SER A 191 2.09 -14.76 -0.59
C SER A 191 3.56 -14.39 -0.39
N ARG A 192 4.45 -15.00 -1.18
CA ARG A 192 5.89 -14.75 -1.08
C ARG A 192 6.24 -13.30 -1.42
N ASP A 193 6.83 -12.59 -0.48
CA ASP A 193 7.39 -11.25 -0.64
C ASP A 193 8.36 -10.94 0.51
N HIS A 194 9.22 -9.93 0.35
CA HIS A 194 10.09 -9.38 1.39
C HIS A 194 10.93 -10.39 2.19
N LEU A 195 11.33 -11.52 1.58
CA LEU A 195 12.19 -12.53 2.24
C LEU A 195 13.63 -12.06 2.41
N ASP A 196 14.07 -11.08 1.64
CA ASP A 196 15.33 -10.35 1.81
C ASP A 196 15.39 -9.64 3.18
N TYR A 197 14.25 -9.23 3.71
CA TYR A 197 14.12 -8.58 5.02
C TYR A 197 13.75 -9.57 6.13
N HIS A 198 12.70 -10.37 5.93
CA HIS A 198 12.14 -11.25 6.98
C HIS A 198 12.84 -12.61 7.08
N GLY A 199 13.63 -12.99 6.07
CA GLY A 199 14.35 -14.27 6.00
C GLY A 199 13.45 -15.47 5.68
N THR A 200 12.33 -15.67 6.36
CA THR A 200 11.42 -16.79 6.16
C THR A 200 9.96 -16.36 5.98
N MET A 201 9.16 -17.23 5.36
CA MET A 201 7.71 -16.99 5.21
C MET A 201 7.01 -16.92 6.56
N ASP A 202 7.43 -17.73 7.53
CA ASP A 202 6.83 -17.74 8.87
C ASP A 202 7.11 -16.42 9.61
N ALA A 203 8.36 -15.94 9.62
CA ALA A 203 8.69 -14.66 10.23
C ALA A 203 7.93 -13.50 9.55
N TYR A 204 7.76 -13.55 8.23
CA TYR A 204 6.96 -12.57 7.49
C TYR A 204 5.49 -12.61 7.88
N PHE A 205 4.91 -13.80 8.05
CA PHE A 205 3.54 -13.97 8.50
C PHE A 205 3.35 -13.50 9.95
N GLU A 206 4.23 -13.94 10.88
CA GLU A 206 4.18 -13.53 12.28
C GLU A 206 4.24 -12.01 12.44
N THR A 207 5.08 -11.36 11.66
CA THR A 207 5.13 -9.88 11.66
C THR A 207 3.78 -9.25 11.28
N LYS A 208 3.07 -9.81 10.30
CA LYS A 208 1.73 -9.30 9.94
C LYS A 208 0.70 -9.56 11.03
N MET A 209 0.83 -10.67 11.73
CA MET A 209 -0.08 -11.06 12.82
C MET A 209 0.00 -10.11 14.02
N ARG A 210 1.11 -9.38 14.20
CA ARG A 210 1.22 -8.32 15.21
C ARG A 210 0.07 -7.31 15.14
N LEU A 211 -0.48 -7.05 13.95
CA LEU A 211 -1.64 -6.17 13.79
C LEU A 211 -2.84 -6.66 14.60
N PHE A 212 -3.10 -7.97 14.62
CA PHE A 212 -4.21 -8.59 15.33
C PHE A 212 -3.85 -8.99 16.76
N ASP A 213 -2.61 -9.39 16.98
CA ASP A 213 -2.16 -9.88 18.28
C ASP A 213 -1.82 -8.76 19.26
N GLU A 214 -1.35 -7.60 18.79
CA GLU A 214 -0.79 -6.54 19.63
C GLU A 214 -1.49 -5.18 19.45
N LEU A 215 -1.80 -4.76 18.20
CA LEU A 215 -2.29 -3.41 17.92
C LEU A 215 -3.81 -3.29 17.98
N LEU A 216 -4.53 -4.30 17.48
CA LEU A 216 -5.99 -4.31 17.55
C LEU A 216 -6.44 -4.69 18.95
N ALA A 217 -7.21 -3.82 19.60
CA ALA A 217 -7.70 -4.08 20.95
C ALA A 217 -8.68 -5.29 20.97
N PRO A 218 -8.66 -6.14 22.02
CA PRO A 218 -9.62 -7.21 22.19
C PRO A 218 -11.07 -6.69 22.07
N GLY A 219 -11.93 -7.45 21.39
CA GLY A 219 -13.32 -7.04 21.10
C GLY A 219 -13.49 -6.20 19.84
N SER A 220 -12.43 -5.57 19.33
CA SER A 220 -12.52 -4.83 18.06
C SER A 220 -12.63 -5.78 16.86
N PRO A 221 -13.31 -5.37 15.76
CA PRO A 221 -13.52 -6.21 14.60
C PRO A 221 -12.23 -6.53 13.81
N ALA A 222 -12.05 -7.81 13.45
CA ALA A 222 -11.07 -8.28 12.49
C ALA A 222 -11.79 -8.66 11.18
N VAL A 223 -11.48 -7.94 10.11
CA VAL A 223 -12.03 -8.18 8.77
C VAL A 223 -11.09 -9.08 7.99
N ILE A 224 -11.57 -10.25 7.55
CA ILE A 224 -10.70 -11.26 6.94
C ILE A 224 -11.27 -11.69 5.58
N TRP A 225 -10.45 -11.54 4.53
CA TRP A 225 -10.73 -12.15 3.24
C TRP A 225 -10.50 -13.66 3.33
N THR A 226 -11.53 -14.48 3.10
CA THR A 226 -11.53 -15.92 3.42
C THR A 226 -10.89 -16.82 2.37
N ASP A 227 -10.73 -16.34 1.13
CA ASP A 227 -10.28 -17.19 0.01
C ASP A 227 -8.75 -17.35 -0.06
N ASP A 228 -8.00 -16.79 0.90
CA ASP A 228 -6.56 -16.98 1.01
C ASP A 228 -6.26 -18.22 1.88
N PRO A 229 -5.28 -19.08 1.50
CA PRO A 229 -4.96 -20.27 2.29
C PRO A 229 -4.57 -20.02 3.75
N LYS A 230 -4.02 -18.82 4.07
CA LYS A 230 -3.66 -18.45 5.44
C LYS A 230 -4.82 -17.87 6.25
N SER A 231 -5.97 -17.63 5.64
CA SER A 231 -7.10 -16.98 6.32
C SER A 231 -7.65 -17.80 7.49
N ALA A 232 -7.63 -19.14 7.40
CA ALA A 232 -8.07 -19.99 8.51
C ALA A 232 -7.21 -19.77 9.76
N GLU A 233 -5.88 -19.62 9.61
CA GLU A 233 -4.96 -19.34 10.71
C GLU A 233 -5.18 -17.94 11.29
N VAL A 234 -5.44 -16.94 10.43
CA VAL A 234 -5.76 -15.57 10.88
C VAL A 234 -7.06 -15.53 11.67
N ILE A 235 -8.10 -16.26 11.20
CA ILE A 235 -9.40 -16.37 11.89
C ILE A 235 -9.21 -17.00 13.28
N GLU A 236 -8.49 -18.11 13.36
CA GLU A 236 -8.21 -18.79 14.64
C GLU A 236 -7.51 -17.84 15.63
N ARG A 237 -6.50 -17.09 15.17
CA ARG A 237 -5.79 -16.10 16.01
C ARG A 237 -6.70 -14.98 16.47
N ALA A 238 -7.47 -14.41 15.55
CA ALA A 238 -8.44 -13.35 15.87
C ALA A 238 -9.45 -13.81 16.92
N GLN A 239 -9.97 -15.03 16.80
CA GLN A 239 -10.89 -15.64 17.78
C GLN A 239 -10.21 -15.82 19.15
N LYS A 240 -8.97 -16.35 19.18
CA LYS A 240 -8.23 -16.53 20.45
C LYS A 240 -7.96 -15.21 21.17
N ARG A 241 -7.85 -14.10 20.41
CA ARG A 241 -7.70 -12.74 20.95
C ARG A 241 -9.03 -12.07 21.34
N GLY A 242 -10.16 -12.72 21.05
CA GLY A 242 -11.49 -12.22 21.36
C GLY A 242 -11.98 -11.14 20.40
N HIS A 243 -11.44 -11.06 19.19
CA HIS A 243 -11.91 -10.12 18.18
C HIS A 243 -13.26 -10.53 17.59
N GLY A 244 -14.11 -9.55 17.30
CA GLY A 244 -15.29 -9.76 16.48
C GLY A 244 -14.90 -10.11 15.04
N LEU A 245 -15.40 -11.22 14.49
CA LEU A 245 -15.08 -11.60 13.13
C LEU A 245 -16.02 -10.94 12.12
N VAL A 246 -15.46 -10.35 11.08
CA VAL A 246 -16.13 -9.90 9.86
C VAL A 246 -15.47 -10.62 8.69
N THR A 247 -16.07 -11.74 8.26
CA THR A 247 -15.51 -12.57 7.19
C THR A 247 -16.16 -12.24 5.85
N VAL A 248 -15.31 -12.06 4.82
CA VAL A 248 -15.72 -11.69 3.47
C VAL A 248 -15.01 -12.59 2.45
N GLY A 249 -15.73 -13.03 1.41
CA GLY A 249 -15.20 -13.95 0.40
C GLY A 249 -16.16 -15.08 0.08
N ARG A 250 -15.70 -16.11 -0.61
CA ARG A 250 -16.55 -17.27 -0.96
C ARG A 250 -17.04 -18.03 0.27
N GLU A 251 -16.19 -18.11 1.27
CA GLU A 251 -16.48 -18.71 2.58
C GLU A 251 -16.82 -17.64 3.65
N GLY A 252 -17.14 -16.40 3.22
CA GLY A 252 -17.47 -15.32 4.13
C GLY A 252 -18.88 -15.45 4.72
N ASP A 253 -19.03 -15.17 6.03
CA ASP A 253 -20.33 -15.16 6.68
C ASP A 253 -21.00 -13.78 6.66
N THR A 254 -20.18 -12.71 6.70
CA THR A 254 -20.69 -11.33 6.68
C THR A 254 -21.05 -10.89 5.25
N ILE A 255 -20.15 -11.12 4.31
CA ILE A 255 -20.38 -10.88 2.87
C ILE A 255 -19.86 -12.11 2.12
N ARG A 256 -20.76 -12.92 1.59
CA ARG A 256 -20.42 -14.11 0.82
C ARG A 256 -20.40 -13.79 -0.68
N LEU A 257 -19.29 -14.07 -1.35
CA LEU A 257 -19.16 -13.97 -2.81
C LEU A 257 -19.70 -15.24 -3.46
N LEU A 258 -20.89 -15.18 -4.05
CA LEU A 258 -21.54 -16.33 -4.71
C LEU A 258 -21.05 -16.48 -6.14
N GLU A 259 -21.04 -15.37 -6.91
CA GLU A 259 -20.66 -15.36 -8.32
C GLU A 259 -19.77 -14.15 -8.64
N GLN A 260 -18.86 -14.35 -9.58
CA GLN A 260 -18.00 -13.30 -10.11
C GLN A 260 -17.81 -13.54 -11.62
N ALA A 261 -18.18 -12.57 -12.42
CA ALA A 261 -18.05 -12.64 -13.88
C ALA A 261 -17.49 -11.32 -14.44
N PRO A 262 -16.56 -11.36 -15.42
CA PRO A 262 -16.07 -10.18 -16.11
C PRO A 262 -17.19 -9.51 -16.91
N SER A 263 -17.12 -8.19 -17.04
CA SER A 263 -17.95 -7.38 -17.93
C SER A 263 -17.06 -6.45 -18.77
N ALA A 264 -17.59 -5.73 -19.74
CA ALA A 264 -16.79 -4.95 -20.69
C ALA A 264 -15.80 -3.96 -20.04
N LEU A 265 -16.18 -3.31 -18.95
CA LEU A 265 -15.36 -2.30 -18.26
C LEU A 265 -15.29 -2.50 -16.74
N GLY A 266 -15.51 -3.73 -16.29
CA GLY A 266 -15.54 -4.06 -14.89
C GLY A 266 -15.91 -5.53 -14.67
N GLN A 267 -16.73 -5.81 -13.67
CA GLN A 267 -17.21 -7.15 -13.35
C GLN A 267 -18.58 -7.09 -12.67
N THR A 268 -19.33 -8.17 -12.82
CA THR A 268 -20.58 -8.39 -12.07
C THR A 268 -20.30 -9.37 -10.96
N LEU A 269 -20.68 -9.01 -9.73
CA LEU A 269 -20.63 -9.88 -8.57
C LEU A 269 -22.06 -10.22 -8.14
N VAL A 270 -22.26 -11.44 -7.65
CA VAL A 270 -23.43 -11.77 -6.82
C VAL A 270 -22.88 -12.01 -5.42
N VAL A 271 -23.33 -11.19 -4.47
CA VAL A 271 -22.91 -11.28 -3.08
C VAL A 271 -24.11 -11.53 -2.18
N GLU A 272 -23.94 -12.32 -1.13
CA GLU A 272 -24.97 -12.53 -0.11
C GLU A 272 -24.62 -11.75 1.15
N HIS A 273 -25.60 -11.07 1.73
CA HIS A 273 -25.52 -10.46 3.04
C HIS A 273 -26.81 -10.73 3.82
N CYS A 274 -26.67 -11.21 5.06
CA CYS A 274 -27.81 -11.63 5.91
C CYS A 274 -28.78 -12.56 5.18
N GLY A 275 -28.27 -13.55 4.43
CA GLY A 275 -29.06 -14.54 3.69
C GLY A 275 -29.77 -14.01 2.44
N LYS A 276 -29.51 -12.77 2.02
CA LYS A 276 -30.11 -12.15 0.82
C LYS A 276 -29.06 -11.93 -0.25
N PRO A 277 -29.28 -12.46 -1.48
CA PRO A 277 -28.38 -12.21 -2.60
C PRO A 277 -28.61 -10.81 -3.18
N HIS A 278 -27.51 -10.17 -3.56
CA HIS A 278 -27.45 -8.84 -4.20
C HIS A 278 -26.56 -8.89 -5.43
N ARG A 279 -27.02 -8.36 -6.54
CA ARG A 279 -26.22 -8.28 -7.78
C ARG A 279 -25.53 -6.93 -7.86
N LEU A 280 -24.20 -6.93 -7.84
CA LEU A 280 -23.32 -5.77 -7.80
C LEU A 280 -22.61 -5.57 -9.14
N ALA A 281 -22.78 -4.44 -9.79
CA ALA A 281 -21.94 -4.02 -10.92
C ALA A 281 -20.72 -3.25 -10.38
N LEU A 282 -19.55 -3.90 -10.40
CA LEU A 282 -18.30 -3.31 -9.92
C LEU A 282 -17.54 -2.70 -11.12
N PRO A 283 -17.29 -1.37 -11.15
CA PRO A 283 -16.63 -0.71 -12.28
C PRO A 283 -15.09 -0.84 -12.25
N LEU A 284 -14.60 -1.98 -11.77
CA LEU A 284 -13.17 -2.30 -11.63
C LEU A 284 -12.84 -3.59 -12.35
N ILE A 285 -11.75 -3.59 -13.12
CA ILE A 285 -11.22 -4.76 -13.81
C ILE A 285 -10.27 -5.53 -12.88
N GLY A 286 -10.27 -6.85 -13.03
CA GLY A 286 -9.41 -7.78 -12.30
C GLY A 286 -10.12 -8.47 -11.15
N ALA A 287 -10.05 -9.79 -11.14
CA ALA A 287 -10.74 -10.62 -10.16
C ALA A 287 -10.39 -10.24 -8.70
N TYR A 288 -9.14 -9.89 -8.43
CA TYR A 288 -8.67 -9.47 -7.11
C TYR A 288 -9.27 -8.13 -6.64
N GLN A 289 -9.80 -7.29 -7.54
CA GLN A 289 -10.48 -6.06 -7.12
C GLN A 289 -11.81 -6.33 -6.41
N ALA A 290 -12.45 -7.49 -6.69
CA ALA A 290 -13.60 -7.93 -5.90
C ALA A 290 -13.18 -8.19 -4.44
N ALA A 291 -12.06 -8.91 -4.23
CA ALA A 291 -11.53 -9.12 -2.87
C ALA A 291 -11.25 -7.79 -2.16
N ASN A 292 -10.60 -6.85 -2.84
CA ASN A 292 -10.27 -5.54 -2.27
C ASN A 292 -11.52 -4.75 -1.87
N VAL A 293 -12.53 -4.66 -2.75
CA VAL A 293 -13.75 -3.89 -2.48
C VAL A 293 -14.63 -4.56 -1.42
N LEU A 294 -14.71 -5.90 -1.39
CA LEU A 294 -15.47 -6.61 -0.36
C LEU A 294 -14.80 -6.51 1.02
N THR A 295 -13.46 -6.56 1.07
CA THR A 295 -12.70 -6.29 2.32
C THR A 295 -12.90 -4.84 2.78
N ALA A 296 -12.88 -3.86 1.87
CA ALA A 296 -13.19 -2.47 2.19
C ALA A 296 -14.63 -2.30 2.70
N ALA A 297 -15.61 -2.97 2.07
CA ALA A 297 -16.99 -2.98 2.55
C ALA A 297 -17.10 -3.61 3.95
N GLY A 298 -16.37 -4.70 4.21
CA GLY A 298 -16.28 -5.31 5.53
C GLY A 298 -15.75 -4.33 6.59
N LEU A 299 -14.72 -3.53 6.29
CA LEU A 299 -14.20 -2.49 7.18
C LEU A 299 -15.24 -1.38 7.44
N VAL A 300 -15.96 -0.96 6.40
CA VAL A 300 -17.03 0.04 6.54
C VAL A 300 -18.17 -0.49 7.44
N LEU A 301 -18.61 -1.74 7.25
CA LEU A 301 -19.61 -2.37 8.12
C LEU A 301 -19.09 -2.54 9.55
N ALA A 302 -17.85 -2.96 9.73
CA ALA A 302 -17.19 -3.12 11.02
C ALA A 302 -17.10 -1.80 11.82
N THR A 303 -17.14 -0.67 11.13
CA THR A 303 -17.08 0.68 11.72
C THR A 303 -18.44 1.40 11.72
N GLY A 304 -19.54 0.66 11.64
CA GLY A 304 -20.91 1.17 11.80
C GLY A 304 -21.61 1.60 10.51
N GLY A 305 -21.01 1.37 9.34
CA GLY A 305 -21.67 1.64 8.06
C GLY A 305 -22.88 0.72 7.83
N GLU A 306 -23.94 1.25 7.23
CA GLU A 306 -25.11 0.46 6.87
C GLU A 306 -24.90 -0.29 5.54
N TRP A 307 -25.44 -1.52 5.45
CA TRP A 307 -25.30 -2.36 4.26
C TRP A 307 -25.79 -1.68 2.98
N GLN A 308 -27.00 -1.11 2.96
CA GLN A 308 -27.60 -0.57 1.76
C GLN A 308 -26.77 0.61 1.18
N SER A 309 -26.26 1.47 2.06
CA SER A 309 -25.41 2.59 1.70
C SER A 309 -24.03 2.12 1.20
N THR A 310 -23.43 1.14 1.91
CA THR A 310 -22.15 0.52 1.55
C THR A 310 -22.25 -0.21 0.20
N TYR A 311 -23.32 -1.00 -0.01
CA TYR A 311 -23.62 -1.66 -1.27
C TYR A 311 -23.75 -0.69 -2.45
N SER A 312 -24.50 0.40 -2.25
CA SER A 312 -24.65 1.46 -3.26
C SER A 312 -23.31 2.16 -3.57
N ALA A 313 -22.47 2.35 -2.56
CA ALA A 313 -21.15 2.97 -2.73
C ALA A 313 -20.17 2.06 -3.47
N MET A 314 -20.16 0.75 -3.21
CA MET A 314 -19.31 -0.21 -3.95
C MET A 314 -19.48 -0.13 -5.47
N GLN A 315 -20.68 0.18 -5.98
CA GLN A 315 -20.96 0.30 -7.40
C GLN A 315 -20.38 1.59 -8.03
N ARG A 316 -19.89 2.51 -7.22
CA ARG A 316 -19.39 3.83 -7.63
C ARG A 316 -17.93 4.06 -7.27
N VAL A 317 -17.24 3.05 -6.75
CA VAL A 317 -15.80 3.17 -6.45
C VAL A 317 -15.02 3.41 -7.73
N ALA A 318 -14.08 4.34 -7.65
CA ALA A 318 -13.18 4.64 -8.75
C ALA A 318 -11.94 3.73 -8.69
N PRO A 319 -11.30 3.43 -9.83
CA PRO A 319 -10.02 2.77 -9.86
C PRO A 319 -8.99 3.50 -8.99
N VAL A 320 -8.19 2.72 -8.29
CA VAL A 320 -7.09 3.26 -7.48
C VAL A 320 -5.90 3.56 -8.39
N ARG A 321 -5.32 4.73 -8.22
CA ARG A 321 -4.23 5.22 -9.06
C ARG A 321 -3.09 4.20 -9.15
N GLY A 322 -2.75 3.82 -10.40
CA GLY A 322 -1.70 2.86 -10.69
C GLY A 322 -1.98 1.42 -10.28
N ARG A 323 -3.26 1.04 -10.06
CA ARG A 323 -3.68 -0.33 -9.70
C ARG A 323 -4.76 -0.80 -10.67
N LEU A 324 -4.35 -1.27 -11.83
CA LEU A 324 -5.21 -1.49 -13.01
C LEU A 324 -6.12 -0.28 -13.28
N GLU A 325 -5.56 0.89 -13.15
CA GLU A 325 -6.22 2.15 -13.45
C GLU A 325 -6.43 2.27 -14.95
N ARG A 326 -7.68 2.49 -15.39
CA ARG A 326 -7.94 2.85 -16.78
C ARG A 326 -7.62 4.32 -17.01
N ALA A 327 -6.46 4.60 -17.62
CA ALA A 327 -5.97 5.95 -17.85
C ALA A 327 -6.75 6.69 -18.94
N VAL A 328 -7.06 5.97 -20.04
CA VAL A 328 -7.72 6.54 -21.21
C VAL A 328 -8.35 5.42 -22.06
N ILE A 329 -9.31 5.79 -22.90
CA ILE A 329 -9.74 5.02 -24.07
C ILE A 329 -9.29 5.83 -25.28
N SER A 330 -8.45 5.21 -26.15
CA SER A 330 -7.93 5.88 -27.34
C SER A 330 -9.05 6.18 -28.36
N ARG A 331 -8.75 7.00 -29.36
CA ARG A 331 -9.68 7.27 -30.48
C ARG A 331 -10.10 6.01 -31.24
N ALA A 332 -9.25 4.98 -31.26
CA ALA A 332 -9.58 3.68 -31.84
C ALA A 332 -10.45 2.80 -30.93
N GLY A 333 -10.88 3.30 -29.76
CA GLY A 333 -11.67 2.54 -28.79
C GLY A 333 -10.85 1.59 -27.90
N VAL A 334 -9.54 1.71 -27.89
CA VAL A 334 -8.64 0.84 -27.10
C VAL A 334 -8.49 1.36 -25.67
N PRO A 335 -8.87 0.61 -24.63
CA PRO A 335 -8.60 0.98 -23.27
C PRO A 335 -7.12 0.76 -22.91
N VAL A 336 -6.52 1.74 -22.23
CA VAL A 336 -5.16 1.71 -21.72
C VAL A 336 -5.20 1.66 -20.20
N TYR A 337 -4.63 0.60 -19.63
CA TYR A 337 -4.54 0.37 -18.20
C TYR A 337 -3.13 0.58 -17.69
N ILE A 338 -3.02 1.04 -16.45
CA ILE A 338 -1.76 1.28 -15.75
C ILE A 338 -1.72 0.43 -14.50
N ASP A 339 -0.60 -0.24 -14.25
CA ASP A 339 -0.37 -1.01 -13.04
C ASP A 339 1.05 -0.83 -12.48
N TYR A 340 1.18 -0.98 -11.18
CA TYR A 340 2.46 -0.91 -10.46
C TYR A 340 3.24 -2.24 -10.51
N ALA A 341 2.77 -3.22 -11.23
CA ALA A 341 3.40 -4.55 -11.37
C ALA A 341 4.84 -4.44 -11.90
N HIS A 342 5.82 -4.64 -11.03
CA HIS A 342 7.26 -4.50 -11.29
C HIS A 342 8.07 -5.73 -10.83
N ALA A 343 7.39 -6.85 -10.56
CA ALA A 343 7.94 -8.16 -10.24
C ALA A 343 7.21 -9.24 -11.05
N PRO A 344 7.80 -10.43 -11.26
CA PRO A 344 7.20 -11.48 -12.10
C PRO A 344 5.78 -11.85 -11.68
N ASP A 345 5.56 -12.17 -10.40
CA ASP A 345 4.24 -12.55 -9.88
C ASP A 345 3.19 -11.44 -10.01
N ALA A 346 3.58 -10.18 -9.75
CA ALA A 346 2.69 -9.04 -9.91
C ALA A 346 2.34 -8.79 -11.38
N LEU A 347 3.30 -8.96 -12.29
CA LEU A 347 3.08 -8.84 -13.72
C LEU A 347 2.13 -9.93 -14.23
N GLU A 348 2.33 -11.17 -13.78
CA GLU A 348 1.44 -12.29 -14.06
C GLU A 348 0.01 -12.00 -13.59
N ALA A 349 -0.15 -11.52 -12.35
CA ALA A 349 -1.45 -11.18 -11.79
C ALA A 349 -2.15 -10.06 -12.57
N ALA A 350 -1.43 -9.00 -12.95
CA ALA A 350 -1.99 -7.89 -13.74
C ALA A 350 -2.43 -8.33 -15.15
N ILE A 351 -1.62 -9.15 -15.81
CA ILE A 351 -1.95 -9.72 -17.13
C ILE A 351 -3.16 -10.65 -17.02
N ALA A 352 -3.15 -11.58 -16.04
CA ALA A 352 -4.25 -12.51 -15.81
C ALA A 352 -5.57 -11.79 -15.48
N ALA A 353 -5.50 -10.68 -14.80
CA ALA A 353 -6.67 -9.86 -14.48
C ALA A 353 -7.32 -9.23 -15.72
N LEU A 354 -6.53 -8.86 -16.73
CA LEU A 354 -7.03 -8.27 -17.99
C LEU A 354 -7.45 -9.32 -19.00
N ARG A 355 -6.88 -10.52 -18.98
CA ARG A 355 -7.14 -11.58 -19.97
C ARG A 355 -8.62 -11.91 -20.19
N PRO A 356 -9.48 -12.04 -19.17
CA PRO A 356 -10.91 -12.32 -19.37
C PRO A 356 -11.66 -11.22 -20.12
N HIS A 357 -11.08 -10.01 -20.20
CA HIS A 357 -11.68 -8.86 -20.88
C HIS A 357 -11.24 -8.72 -22.34
N VAL A 358 -10.28 -9.53 -22.78
CA VAL A 358 -9.81 -9.55 -24.17
C VAL A 358 -10.70 -10.47 -25.00
N ALA A 359 -11.43 -9.93 -25.96
CA ALA A 359 -12.33 -10.68 -26.85
C ALA A 359 -11.54 -11.50 -27.89
N ARG A 360 -10.93 -12.61 -27.46
CA ARG A 360 -10.10 -13.49 -28.31
C ARG A 360 -10.85 -14.08 -29.49
N ASP A 361 -12.12 -14.36 -29.35
CA ASP A 361 -13.05 -14.78 -30.38
C ASP A 361 -13.14 -13.79 -31.55
N ARG A 362 -12.83 -12.52 -31.31
CA ARG A 362 -12.78 -11.42 -32.29
C ARG A 362 -11.37 -11.06 -32.71
N GLY A 363 -10.35 -11.84 -32.33
CA GLY A 363 -8.94 -11.61 -32.64
C GLY A 363 -8.32 -10.42 -31.86
N ALA A 364 -8.91 -9.99 -30.74
CA ALA A 364 -8.37 -8.97 -29.88
C ALA A 364 -7.11 -9.44 -29.16
N ARG A 365 -6.18 -8.51 -28.90
CA ARG A 365 -4.87 -8.76 -28.29
C ARG A 365 -4.71 -8.01 -26.98
N LEU A 366 -3.92 -8.60 -26.08
CA LEU A 366 -3.36 -7.91 -24.92
C LEU A 366 -1.92 -7.48 -25.25
N ILE A 367 -1.71 -6.18 -25.29
CA ILE A 367 -0.42 -5.54 -25.53
C ILE A 367 0.13 -5.07 -24.18
N ILE A 368 1.35 -5.48 -23.83
CA ILE A 368 2.00 -5.05 -22.61
C ILE A 368 3.23 -4.19 -22.90
N VAL A 369 3.38 -3.09 -22.14
CA VAL A 369 4.56 -2.24 -22.11
C VAL A 369 5.13 -2.26 -20.69
N PHE A 370 6.38 -2.67 -20.54
CA PHE A 370 7.02 -2.68 -19.22
C PHE A 370 8.54 -2.56 -19.32
N GLY A 371 9.16 -2.20 -18.18
CA GLY A 371 10.59 -2.19 -17.96
C GLY A 371 10.92 -2.69 -16.57
N ALA A 372 12.18 -2.58 -16.18
CA ALA A 372 12.64 -2.88 -14.84
C ALA A 372 13.50 -1.76 -14.26
N GLY A 373 13.51 -1.62 -12.93
CA GLY A 373 14.36 -0.66 -12.24
C GLY A 373 15.82 -1.12 -12.19
N GLY A 374 16.75 -0.15 -12.32
CA GLY A 374 18.16 -0.32 -12.01
C GLY A 374 18.42 -0.28 -10.50
N ASP A 375 19.61 -0.72 -10.07
CA ASP A 375 20.03 -0.83 -8.67
C ASP A 375 19.03 -1.62 -7.80
N ARG A 376 18.50 -2.70 -8.38
CA ARG A 376 17.51 -3.62 -7.81
C ARG A 376 17.86 -5.05 -8.21
N ASP A 377 17.04 -6.01 -7.73
CA ASP A 377 17.17 -7.42 -8.11
C ASP A 377 17.22 -7.59 -9.65
N GLN A 378 18.38 -8.01 -10.15
CA GLN A 378 18.62 -8.25 -11.57
C GLN A 378 18.05 -9.59 -12.02
N GLY A 379 17.96 -10.59 -11.11
CA GLY A 379 17.49 -11.93 -11.41
C GLY A 379 16.05 -11.98 -11.92
N LYS A 380 15.20 -11.07 -11.47
CA LYS A 380 13.81 -10.98 -11.89
C LYS A 380 13.61 -10.53 -13.35
N ARG A 381 14.60 -9.87 -13.98
CA ARG A 381 14.47 -9.26 -15.31
C ARG A 381 14.11 -10.28 -16.40
N PRO A 382 14.87 -11.39 -16.58
CA PRO A 382 14.50 -12.40 -17.58
C PRO A 382 13.19 -13.12 -17.21
N GLU A 383 12.88 -13.30 -15.92
CA GLU A 383 11.62 -13.90 -15.49
C GLU A 383 10.41 -13.04 -15.86
N MET A 384 10.50 -11.71 -15.69
CA MET A 384 9.46 -10.77 -16.13
C MET A 384 9.26 -10.85 -17.65
N GLY A 385 10.35 -10.96 -18.43
CA GLY A 385 10.31 -11.17 -19.87
C GLY A 385 9.56 -12.45 -20.25
N ALA A 386 9.87 -13.55 -19.59
CA ALA A 386 9.25 -14.86 -19.83
C ALA A 386 7.75 -14.86 -19.49
N VAL A 387 7.38 -14.26 -18.35
CA VAL A 387 5.97 -14.11 -17.93
C VAL A 387 5.19 -13.28 -18.96
N ALA A 388 5.71 -12.12 -19.36
CA ALA A 388 5.07 -11.26 -20.34
C ALA A 388 4.85 -11.99 -21.69
N SER A 389 5.87 -12.68 -22.21
CA SER A 389 5.79 -13.39 -23.48
C SER A 389 4.85 -14.60 -23.44
N ARG A 390 4.76 -15.28 -22.31
CA ARG A 390 3.86 -16.42 -22.13
C ARG A 390 2.38 -16.00 -22.07
N LEU A 391 2.09 -14.85 -21.49
CA LEU A 391 0.72 -14.47 -21.10
C LEU A 391 0.13 -13.32 -21.93
N SER A 392 0.94 -12.58 -22.70
CA SER A 392 0.47 -11.48 -23.57
C SER A 392 0.58 -11.84 -25.05
N ASP A 393 -0.10 -11.09 -25.90
CA ASP A 393 -0.07 -11.33 -27.36
C ASP A 393 0.97 -10.44 -28.04
N VAL A 394 1.28 -9.29 -27.46
CA VAL A 394 2.33 -8.36 -27.91
C VAL A 394 3.07 -7.84 -26.68
N VAL A 395 4.39 -7.91 -26.73
CA VAL A 395 5.27 -7.46 -25.65
C VAL A 395 6.20 -6.36 -26.15
N ILE A 396 6.19 -5.21 -25.45
CA ILE A 396 7.11 -4.10 -25.69
C ILE A 396 7.93 -3.91 -24.42
N VAL A 397 9.25 -4.09 -24.52
CA VAL A 397 10.23 -3.86 -23.46
C VAL A 397 10.80 -2.46 -23.59
N THR A 398 10.80 -1.71 -22.49
CA THR A 398 11.23 -0.31 -22.47
C THR A 398 11.95 0.06 -21.18
N ASP A 399 12.21 1.34 -20.99
CA ASP A 399 12.83 1.90 -19.79
C ASP A 399 11.80 2.06 -18.64
N ASP A 400 12.28 1.88 -17.42
CA ASP A 400 11.57 2.23 -16.17
C ASP A 400 12.39 3.31 -15.43
N ASN A 401 12.91 3.03 -14.26
CA ASN A 401 13.84 3.87 -13.49
C ASN A 401 15.25 3.29 -13.56
N PRO A 402 16.09 3.64 -14.56
CA PRO A 402 17.42 3.04 -14.70
C PRO A 402 18.36 3.35 -13.55
N ARG A 403 18.14 4.44 -12.82
CA ARG A 403 19.01 4.89 -11.73
C ARG A 403 20.48 4.98 -12.17
N GLY A 404 21.39 4.27 -11.50
CA GLY A 404 22.81 4.22 -11.81
C GLY A 404 23.21 3.22 -12.91
N GLU A 405 22.29 2.38 -13.39
CA GLU A 405 22.60 1.38 -14.42
C GLU A 405 22.34 1.91 -15.85
N ASP A 406 23.02 1.30 -16.83
CA ASP A 406 22.76 1.55 -18.25
C ASP A 406 21.36 1.02 -18.64
N PRO A 407 20.45 1.87 -19.13
CA PRO A 407 19.10 1.46 -19.57
C PRO A 407 19.13 0.34 -20.62
N ALA A 408 20.09 0.35 -21.53
CA ALA A 408 20.21 -0.69 -22.57
C ALA A 408 20.56 -2.06 -21.97
N ALA A 409 21.42 -2.10 -20.95
CA ALA A 409 21.76 -3.33 -20.25
C ALA A 409 20.54 -3.92 -19.51
N ILE A 410 19.71 -3.06 -18.91
CA ILE A 410 18.48 -3.48 -18.24
C ILE A 410 17.50 -4.08 -19.24
N ARG A 411 17.24 -3.40 -20.38
CA ARG A 411 16.35 -3.91 -21.43
C ARG A 411 16.87 -5.22 -22.01
N SER A 412 18.18 -5.32 -22.29
CA SER A 412 18.79 -6.56 -22.78
C SER A 412 18.59 -7.75 -21.81
N ALA A 413 18.70 -7.51 -20.51
CA ALA A 413 18.45 -8.54 -19.50
C ALA A 413 16.98 -9.02 -19.49
N ILE A 414 16.01 -8.12 -19.72
CA ILE A 414 14.60 -8.49 -19.87
C ILE A 414 14.38 -9.27 -21.18
N MET A 415 14.96 -8.78 -22.29
CA MET A 415 14.84 -9.39 -23.61
C MET A 415 15.40 -10.81 -23.66
N ALA A 416 16.38 -11.15 -22.82
CA ALA A 416 16.91 -12.52 -22.71
C ALA A 416 15.82 -13.56 -22.32
N GLY A 417 14.77 -13.15 -21.61
CA GLY A 417 13.60 -13.98 -21.28
C GLY A 417 12.37 -13.73 -22.17
N ALA A 418 12.35 -12.63 -22.93
CA ALA A 418 11.19 -12.14 -23.64
C ALA A 418 11.16 -12.59 -25.11
N SER A 419 10.78 -13.83 -25.38
CA SER A 419 10.68 -14.35 -26.74
C SER A 419 9.65 -13.60 -27.57
N GLY A 420 10.04 -13.10 -28.75
CA GLY A 420 9.15 -12.38 -29.67
C GLY A 420 8.78 -10.96 -29.25
N ALA A 421 9.42 -10.43 -28.22
CA ALA A 421 9.20 -9.05 -27.75
C ALA A 421 9.88 -8.04 -28.69
N THR A 422 9.34 -6.82 -28.70
CA THR A 422 9.95 -5.65 -29.35
C THR A 422 10.62 -4.78 -28.31
N GLU A 423 11.87 -4.41 -28.51
CA GLU A 423 12.57 -3.42 -27.70
C GLU A 423 12.30 -2.01 -28.24
N VAL A 424 11.81 -1.11 -27.37
CA VAL A 424 11.61 0.30 -27.72
C VAL A 424 12.28 1.15 -26.63
N PRO A 425 13.45 1.72 -26.89
CA PRO A 425 14.10 2.67 -25.97
C PRO A 425 13.22 3.92 -25.78
N GLY A 426 13.19 4.42 -24.55
CA GLY A 426 12.33 5.54 -24.19
C GLY A 426 10.88 5.11 -23.91
N ARG A 427 10.44 5.37 -22.65
CA ARG A 427 9.11 4.90 -22.19
C ARG A 427 7.97 5.62 -22.89
N ARG A 428 8.12 6.91 -23.24
CA ARG A 428 7.11 7.67 -24.01
C ARG A 428 6.90 7.06 -25.40
N GLU A 429 7.99 6.76 -26.07
CA GLU A 429 8.02 6.17 -27.40
C GLU A 429 7.37 4.76 -27.40
N ALA A 430 7.65 3.99 -26.36
CA ALA A 430 7.05 2.66 -26.18
C ALA A 430 5.52 2.74 -25.96
N ILE A 431 5.07 3.71 -25.14
CA ILE A 431 3.62 3.94 -24.92
C ILE A 431 2.95 4.39 -26.25
N ALA A 432 3.57 5.32 -26.97
CA ALA A 432 3.07 5.78 -28.25
C ALA A 432 2.98 4.63 -29.28
N GLU A 433 4.00 3.78 -29.34
CA GLU A 433 4.03 2.61 -30.23
C GLU A 433 2.94 1.61 -29.86
N ALA A 434 2.76 1.28 -28.59
CA ALA A 434 1.70 0.38 -28.13
C ALA A 434 0.31 0.86 -28.54
N ILE A 435 0.03 2.16 -28.37
CA ILE A 435 -1.26 2.77 -28.74
C ILE A 435 -1.42 2.80 -30.26
N ARG A 436 -0.35 3.07 -31.01
CA ARG A 436 -0.34 3.13 -32.49
C ARG A 436 -0.65 1.78 -33.13
N ILE A 437 -0.09 0.67 -32.61
CA ILE A 437 -0.28 -0.68 -33.17
C ILE A 437 -1.56 -1.35 -32.67
N ALA A 438 -2.20 -0.80 -31.64
CA ALA A 438 -3.42 -1.33 -31.07
C ALA A 438 -4.60 -1.14 -32.02
N ARG A 439 -5.46 -2.16 -32.11
CA ARG A 439 -6.67 -2.20 -32.93
C ARG A 439 -7.89 -2.10 -32.03
N ALA A 440 -9.02 -1.73 -32.60
CA ALA A 440 -10.29 -1.80 -31.88
C ALA A 440 -10.47 -3.19 -31.22
N SER A 441 -10.88 -3.20 -29.97
CA SER A 441 -11.00 -4.37 -29.08
C SER A 441 -9.71 -4.88 -28.43
N ASP A 442 -8.51 -4.41 -28.82
CA ASP A 442 -7.28 -4.70 -28.08
C ASP A 442 -7.31 -4.01 -26.70
N ILE A 443 -6.48 -4.47 -25.78
CA ILE A 443 -6.23 -3.84 -24.48
C ILE A 443 -4.74 -3.57 -24.36
N VAL A 444 -4.37 -2.38 -23.86
CA VAL A 444 -2.98 -2.01 -23.57
C VAL A 444 -2.78 -1.96 -22.04
N LEU A 445 -1.73 -2.62 -21.56
CA LEU A 445 -1.27 -2.57 -20.17
C LEU A 445 0.10 -1.89 -20.11
N LEU A 446 0.19 -0.79 -19.37
CA LEU A 446 1.44 -0.14 -18.99
C LEU A 446 1.81 -0.57 -17.57
N ALA A 447 2.87 -1.36 -17.42
CA ALA A 447 3.27 -1.93 -16.13
C ALA A 447 4.62 -1.37 -15.63
N GLY A 448 4.80 -1.39 -14.32
CA GLY A 448 6.03 -1.01 -13.61
C GLY A 448 5.90 0.25 -12.78
N LYS A 449 5.50 1.38 -13.37
CA LYS A 449 5.49 2.69 -12.70
C LYS A 449 4.23 2.96 -11.89
N GLY A 450 3.08 2.47 -12.32
CA GLY A 450 1.83 2.65 -11.60
C GLY A 450 1.52 4.14 -11.31
N HIS A 451 1.55 4.51 -10.03
CA HIS A 451 1.27 5.86 -9.53
C HIS A 451 2.49 6.81 -9.54
N GLU A 452 3.66 6.35 -9.94
CA GLU A 452 4.87 7.17 -9.98
C GLU A 452 4.73 8.34 -10.96
N THR A 453 5.22 9.52 -10.54
CA THR A 453 5.18 10.76 -11.34
C THR A 453 6.58 11.23 -11.74
N GLY A 454 7.56 10.34 -11.69
CA GLY A 454 8.94 10.62 -12.07
C GLY A 454 9.64 9.41 -12.65
N GLN A 455 10.69 9.65 -13.41
CA GLN A 455 11.66 8.67 -13.88
C GLN A 455 13.03 9.01 -13.31
N ILE A 456 13.65 8.06 -12.61
CA ILE A 456 14.96 8.25 -11.98
C ILE A 456 16.05 7.83 -12.95
N VAL A 457 16.88 8.79 -13.37
CA VAL A 457 18.01 8.58 -14.28
C VAL A 457 19.26 9.17 -13.65
N GLY A 458 20.21 8.34 -13.23
CA GLY A 458 21.30 8.78 -12.36
C GLY A 458 20.74 9.39 -11.08
N ASP A 459 21.24 10.57 -10.74
CA ASP A 459 20.82 11.36 -9.58
C ASP A 459 19.62 12.29 -9.86
N ARG A 460 19.03 12.23 -11.06
CA ARG A 460 17.94 13.11 -11.49
C ARG A 460 16.60 12.39 -11.45
N VAL A 461 15.58 13.11 -11.01
CA VAL A 461 14.18 12.69 -11.13
C VAL A 461 13.53 13.53 -12.22
N LEU A 462 13.30 12.93 -13.37
CA LEU A 462 12.62 13.58 -14.49
C LEU A 462 11.12 13.44 -14.33
N PRO A 463 10.31 14.48 -14.57
CA PRO A 463 8.84 14.35 -14.54
C PRO A 463 8.37 13.32 -15.56
N PHE A 464 7.66 12.32 -15.12
CA PHE A 464 7.09 11.28 -15.98
C PHE A 464 5.89 10.59 -15.30
N ASP A 465 4.76 10.57 -15.98
CA ASP A 465 3.53 9.96 -15.49
C ASP A 465 2.88 9.17 -16.63
N ASP A 466 2.79 7.84 -16.47
CA ASP A 466 2.23 6.95 -17.49
C ASP A 466 0.80 7.36 -17.91
N ALA A 467 -0.02 7.84 -16.97
CA ALA A 467 -1.40 8.25 -17.26
C ALA A 467 -1.47 9.51 -18.14
N LEU A 468 -0.61 10.49 -17.85
CA LEU A 468 -0.53 11.71 -18.67
C LEU A 468 -0.01 11.38 -20.06
N VAL A 469 1.08 10.63 -20.15
CA VAL A 469 1.67 10.24 -21.44
C VAL A 469 0.69 9.41 -22.27
N ALA A 470 -0.03 8.46 -21.66
CA ALA A 470 -1.03 7.66 -22.36
C ALA A 470 -2.18 8.53 -22.93
N ARG A 471 -2.65 9.53 -22.16
CA ARG A 471 -3.69 10.48 -22.63
C ARG A 471 -3.18 11.32 -23.81
N GLU A 472 -1.96 11.82 -23.75
CA GLU A 472 -1.34 12.59 -24.83
C GLU A 472 -1.17 11.74 -26.09
N CYS A 473 -0.72 10.50 -25.98
CA CYS A 473 -0.52 9.59 -27.11
C CYS A 473 -1.85 9.04 -27.69
N ALA A 474 -2.93 9.04 -26.92
CA ALA A 474 -4.25 8.55 -27.33
C ALA A 474 -5.14 9.61 -28.00
N SER A 475 -4.69 10.89 -28.00
CA SER A 475 -5.43 12.06 -28.52
C SER A 475 -5.39 12.20 -30.07
#